data_0d5c055c3b1cb041921ed879af3408a5
#
_entry.id   0d5c055c3b1cb041921ed879af3408a5
#
_cell.length_a   1.000
_cell.length_b   1.000
_cell.length_c   1.000
_cell.angle_alpha   90.00
_cell.angle_beta   90.00
_cell.angle_gamma   90.00
#
_symmetry.space_group_name_H-M   'P 1'
#
loop_
_entity.id
_entity.type
_entity.pdbx_description
1 polymer ?
#
loop_
_entity_poly.entity_id
_entity_poly.type
_entity_poly.pdbx_seq_one_letter_code
_entity_poly.pdbx_strand_id
1 'polypeptide(L)'
;MNVADGKAWLDRLVQLPVLVERVLQREAEIVAIAKRYYKKRNFLFLGRGINYPIALEGALKLKEISYIHAEGYAAGEMKHGPIALIDKDMPVVVLAPRDRLYDKTVSNLMEVKARHAPVIAFVAEGERELGKIADAVFTVPDTHPLISPILFTIPLQLLAYHIAVLRGADVDQPRNLAKSVTVE
;
A
#
# COMPACT_ATOMS: atom_id res chain seq x y z
N MET A 1 -29.08 10.83 -6.14
CA MET A 1 -28.70 10.87 -4.71
C MET A 1 -29.78 11.68 -3.97
N ASN A 2 -30.48 11.08 -3.04
CA ASN A 2 -31.48 11.79 -2.22
C ASN A 2 -30.81 12.53 -1.03
N VAL A 3 -31.58 13.33 -0.29
CA VAL A 3 -31.04 14.12 0.84
C VAL A 3 -30.45 13.23 1.94
N ALA A 4 -31.07 12.08 2.23
CA ALA A 4 -30.59 11.13 3.23
C ALA A 4 -29.24 10.52 2.83
N ASP A 5 -29.07 10.15 1.55
CA ASP A 5 -27.80 9.68 1.02
C ASP A 5 -26.71 10.75 1.14
N GLY A 6 -27.05 12.01 0.79
CA GLY A 6 -26.12 13.14 0.90
C GLY A 6 -25.64 13.36 2.32
N LYS A 7 -26.52 13.31 3.31
CA LYS A 7 -26.17 13.41 4.72
C LYS A 7 -25.23 12.27 5.15
N ALA A 8 -25.55 11.02 4.81
CA ALA A 8 -24.71 9.87 5.13
C ALA A 8 -23.29 9.99 4.55
N TRP A 9 -23.13 10.60 3.37
CA TRP A 9 -21.83 10.89 2.79
C TRP A 9 -21.07 11.97 3.55
N LEU A 10 -21.74 13.06 3.93
CA LEU A 10 -21.12 14.13 4.73
C LEU A 10 -20.65 13.60 6.08
N ASP A 11 -21.46 12.79 6.77
CA ASP A 11 -21.08 12.19 8.05
C ASP A 11 -19.80 11.35 7.92
N ARG A 12 -19.64 10.58 6.86
CA ARG A 12 -18.41 9.81 6.58
C ARG A 12 -17.20 10.71 6.31
N LEU A 13 -17.38 11.78 5.55
CA LEU A 13 -16.28 12.73 5.27
C LEU A 13 -15.85 13.48 6.53
N VAL A 14 -16.79 13.86 7.39
CA VAL A 14 -16.49 14.51 8.69
C VAL A 14 -15.71 13.57 9.62
N GLN A 15 -15.91 12.25 9.53
CA GLN A 15 -15.16 11.28 10.32
C GLN A 15 -13.73 11.01 9.78
N LEU A 16 -13.46 11.38 8.54
CA LEU A 16 -12.19 11.05 7.87
C LEU A 16 -10.95 11.54 8.65
N PRO A 17 -10.89 12.76 9.19
CA PRO A 17 -9.72 13.21 9.97
C PRO A 17 -9.42 12.32 11.18
N VAL A 18 -10.46 11.87 11.90
CA VAL A 18 -10.30 10.95 13.04
C VAL A 18 -9.77 9.59 12.60
N LEU A 19 -10.24 9.08 11.46
CA LEU A 19 -9.74 7.82 10.91
C LEU A 19 -8.28 7.94 10.43
N VAL A 20 -7.92 9.08 9.85
CA VAL A 20 -6.53 9.40 9.48
C VAL A 20 -5.63 9.42 10.72
N GLU A 21 -6.04 10.10 11.78
CA GLU A 21 -5.29 10.17 13.04
C GLU A 21 -5.06 8.76 13.62
N ARG A 22 -6.08 7.89 13.59
CA ARG A 22 -5.94 6.48 14.03
C ARG A 22 -4.89 5.71 13.23
N VAL A 23 -4.75 5.97 11.93
CA VAL A 23 -3.68 5.38 11.10
C VAL A 23 -2.32 5.92 11.54
N LEU A 24 -2.20 7.23 11.71
CA LEU A 24 -0.94 7.89 12.10
C LEU A 24 -0.46 7.46 13.48
N GLN A 25 -1.37 7.27 14.46
CA GLN A 25 -1.03 6.78 15.81
C GLN A 25 -0.39 5.38 15.80
N ARG A 26 -0.51 4.63 14.71
CA ARG A 26 0.08 3.30 14.55
C ARG A 26 1.36 3.30 13.72
N GLU A 27 1.99 4.45 13.53
CA GLU A 27 3.23 4.63 12.76
C GLU A 27 4.34 3.65 13.19
N ALA A 28 4.46 3.34 14.48
CA ALA A 28 5.45 2.41 15.00
C ALA A 28 5.39 1.01 14.35
N GLU A 29 4.20 0.54 13.95
CA GLU A 29 4.03 -0.72 13.23
C GLU A 29 4.61 -0.63 11.82
N ILE A 30 4.42 0.51 11.14
CA ILE A 30 5.01 0.76 9.82
C ILE A 30 6.54 0.83 9.91
N VAL A 31 7.07 1.48 10.95
CA VAL A 31 8.52 1.50 11.22
C VAL A 31 9.08 0.10 11.38
N ALA A 32 8.37 -0.79 12.09
CA ALA A 32 8.78 -2.18 12.25
C ALA A 32 8.82 -2.94 10.91
N ILE A 33 7.81 -2.72 10.06
CA ILE A 33 7.78 -3.27 8.69
C ILE A 33 8.93 -2.70 7.87
N ALA A 34 9.13 -1.38 7.88
CA ALA A 34 10.22 -0.73 7.15
C ALA A 34 11.60 -1.29 7.54
N LYS A 35 11.87 -1.45 8.85
CA LYS A 35 13.12 -2.04 9.36
C LYS A 35 13.38 -3.44 8.83
N ARG A 36 12.34 -4.22 8.59
CA ARG A 36 12.45 -5.59 8.07
C ARG A 36 12.83 -5.61 6.58
N TYR A 37 12.39 -4.62 5.80
CA TYR A 37 12.44 -4.68 4.34
C TYR A 37 13.31 -3.61 3.67
N TYR A 38 13.82 -2.57 4.37
CA TYR A 38 14.56 -1.45 3.77
C TYR A 38 15.80 -1.84 2.95
N LYS A 39 16.38 -3.02 3.18
CA LYS A 39 17.54 -3.52 2.43
C LYS A 39 17.18 -4.19 1.09
N LYS A 40 15.90 -4.49 0.87
CA LYS A 40 15.45 -5.08 -0.38
C LYS A 40 15.58 -4.09 -1.53
N ARG A 41 15.82 -4.61 -2.74
CA ARG A 41 16.11 -3.80 -3.93
C ARG A 41 14.91 -3.59 -4.84
N ASN A 42 13.95 -4.50 -4.77
CA ASN A 42 12.77 -4.48 -5.62
C ASN A 42 11.53 -4.66 -4.75
N PHE A 43 10.43 -4.02 -5.14
CA PHE A 43 9.12 -4.19 -4.52
C PHE A 43 8.04 -4.28 -5.60
N LEU A 44 7.05 -5.11 -5.35
CA LEU A 44 5.84 -5.15 -6.15
C LEU A 44 4.67 -4.68 -5.28
N PHE A 45 3.80 -3.82 -5.83
CA PHE A 45 2.59 -3.36 -5.17
C PHE A 45 1.38 -3.86 -5.94
N LEU A 46 0.46 -4.54 -5.27
CA LEU A 46 -0.73 -5.13 -5.88
C LEU A 46 -2.01 -4.52 -5.32
N GLY A 47 -2.86 -4.05 -6.20
CA GLY A 47 -4.19 -3.56 -5.88
C GLY A 47 -5.23 -4.02 -6.91
N ARG A 48 -6.50 -4.04 -6.53
CA ARG A 48 -7.62 -4.34 -7.43
C ARG A 48 -8.64 -3.21 -7.43
N GLY A 49 -9.30 -3.02 -8.59
CA GLY A 49 -10.33 -1.98 -8.74
C GLY A 49 -9.81 -0.62 -8.34
N ILE A 50 -10.51 0.07 -7.44
CA ILE A 50 -10.16 1.41 -6.95
C ILE A 50 -8.83 1.44 -6.18
N ASN A 51 -8.33 0.29 -5.70
CA ASN A 51 -7.07 0.19 -4.99
C ASN A 51 -5.85 -0.04 -5.91
N TYR A 52 -6.06 -0.25 -7.19
CA TYR A 52 -4.95 -0.33 -8.15
C TYR A 52 -4.20 1.02 -8.29
N PRO A 53 -4.87 2.16 -8.48
CA PRO A 53 -4.18 3.46 -8.43
C PRO A 53 -3.44 3.72 -7.12
N ILE A 54 -3.92 3.21 -6.00
CA ILE A 54 -3.25 3.34 -4.70
C ILE A 54 -1.98 2.49 -4.63
N ALA A 55 -2.00 1.31 -5.23
CA ALA A 55 -0.78 0.49 -5.38
C ALA A 55 0.27 1.19 -6.27
N LEU A 56 -0.15 1.86 -7.34
CA LEU A 56 0.72 2.71 -8.17
C LEU A 56 1.33 3.85 -7.36
N GLU A 57 0.53 4.56 -6.56
CA GLU A 57 0.99 5.64 -5.68
C GLU A 57 2.01 5.14 -4.65
N GLY A 58 1.75 4.01 -4.00
CA GLY A 58 2.70 3.41 -3.05
C GLY A 58 4.04 3.06 -3.70
N ALA A 59 4.00 2.45 -4.89
CA ALA A 59 5.19 2.15 -5.67
C ALA A 59 5.93 3.42 -6.10
N LEU A 60 5.20 4.46 -6.52
CA LEU A 60 5.75 5.76 -6.89
C LEU A 60 6.49 6.39 -5.73
N LYS A 61 5.85 6.52 -4.56
CA LYS A 61 6.47 7.13 -3.37
C LYS A 61 7.73 6.36 -2.94
N LEU A 62 7.68 5.03 -2.96
CA LEU A 62 8.85 4.24 -2.59
C LEU A 62 10.03 4.50 -3.53
N LYS A 63 9.82 4.49 -4.85
CA LYS A 63 10.92 4.73 -5.81
C LYS A 63 11.43 6.16 -5.77
N GLU A 64 10.57 7.16 -5.60
CA GLU A 64 10.95 8.57 -5.61
C GLU A 64 11.93 8.93 -4.50
N ILE A 65 11.70 8.46 -3.27
CA ILE A 65 12.45 8.93 -2.11
C ILE A 65 13.47 7.90 -1.59
N SER A 66 13.29 6.59 -1.87
CA SER A 66 14.21 5.55 -1.41
C SER A 66 15.12 4.99 -2.50
N TYR A 67 14.86 5.32 -3.76
CA TYR A 67 15.55 4.81 -4.95
C TYR A 67 15.49 3.29 -5.11
N ILE A 68 14.54 2.66 -4.47
CA ILE A 68 14.23 1.24 -4.67
C ILE A 68 13.40 1.10 -5.96
N HIS A 69 13.72 0.12 -6.78
CA HIS A 69 12.84 -0.22 -7.89
C HIS A 69 11.52 -0.76 -7.37
N ALA A 70 10.43 -0.07 -7.65
CA ALA A 70 9.10 -0.44 -7.19
C ALA A 70 8.08 -0.26 -8.31
N GLU A 71 7.23 -1.26 -8.51
CA GLU A 71 6.18 -1.24 -9.52
C GLU A 71 4.82 -1.59 -8.91
N GLY A 72 3.79 -0.91 -9.40
CA GLY A 72 2.40 -1.20 -9.07
C GLY A 72 1.70 -1.94 -10.20
N TYR A 73 0.94 -2.97 -9.87
CA TYR A 73 0.17 -3.74 -10.85
C TYR A 73 -1.27 -3.95 -10.39
N ALA A 74 -2.17 -4.01 -11.35
CA ALA A 74 -3.47 -4.60 -11.10
C ALA A 74 -3.28 -6.08 -10.75
N ALA A 75 -3.68 -6.50 -9.54
CA ALA A 75 -3.39 -7.85 -9.06
C ALA A 75 -3.93 -8.96 -9.98
N GLY A 76 -5.01 -8.68 -10.73
CA GLY A 76 -5.54 -9.60 -11.74
C GLY A 76 -4.61 -9.82 -12.93
N GLU A 77 -3.77 -8.83 -13.26
CA GLU A 77 -2.82 -8.86 -14.38
C GLU A 77 -1.45 -9.43 -14.00
N MET A 78 -1.24 -9.72 -12.72
CA MET A 78 0.04 -10.24 -12.23
C MET A 78 0.52 -11.49 -13.00
N LYS A 79 -0.40 -12.36 -13.43
CA LYS A 79 -0.10 -13.60 -14.17
C LYS A 79 0.42 -13.36 -15.59
N HIS A 80 0.21 -12.18 -16.16
CA HIS A 80 0.56 -11.87 -17.53
C HIS A 80 1.99 -11.33 -17.72
N GLY A 81 2.86 -11.62 -16.77
CA GLY A 81 4.29 -11.23 -16.82
C GLY A 81 4.92 -11.02 -15.45
N PRO A 82 4.41 -10.09 -14.63
CA PRO A 82 5.02 -9.72 -13.34
C PRO A 82 5.28 -10.90 -12.40
N ILE A 83 4.46 -11.94 -12.47
CA ILE A 83 4.60 -13.15 -11.66
C ILE A 83 5.95 -13.86 -11.85
N ALA A 84 6.59 -13.67 -13.01
CA ALA A 84 7.91 -14.26 -13.30
C ALA A 84 9.04 -13.62 -12.48
N LEU A 85 8.83 -12.40 -11.96
CA LEU A 85 9.80 -11.66 -11.15
C LEU A 85 9.70 -12.00 -9.65
N ILE A 86 8.63 -12.70 -9.25
CA ILE A 86 8.31 -12.94 -7.85
C ILE A 86 9.19 -14.06 -7.30
N ASP A 87 9.99 -13.73 -6.29
CA ASP A 87 10.86 -14.63 -5.55
C ASP A 87 10.95 -14.24 -4.06
N LYS A 88 11.78 -14.96 -3.30
CA LYS A 88 12.05 -14.71 -1.87
C LYS A 88 12.69 -13.35 -1.56
N ASP A 89 13.23 -12.66 -2.56
CA ASP A 89 13.93 -11.39 -2.39
C ASP A 89 13.10 -10.18 -2.81
N MET A 90 11.91 -10.40 -3.39
CA MET A 90 10.96 -9.38 -3.81
C MET A 90 9.78 -9.27 -2.83
N PRO A 91 9.76 -8.34 -1.86
CA PRO A 91 8.57 -8.07 -1.07
C PRO A 91 7.40 -7.63 -1.95
N VAL A 92 6.25 -8.22 -1.69
CA VAL A 92 5.01 -7.86 -2.39
C VAL A 92 4.05 -7.21 -1.40
N VAL A 93 3.74 -5.95 -1.66
CA VAL A 93 2.73 -5.19 -0.91
C VAL A 93 1.36 -5.45 -1.53
N VAL A 94 0.41 -5.90 -0.72
CA VAL A 94 -0.95 -6.23 -1.17
C VAL A 94 -1.97 -5.37 -0.44
N LEU A 95 -2.80 -4.66 -1.20
CA LEU A 95 -3.91 -3.87 -0.67
C LEU A 95 -5.18 -4.72 -0.69
N ALA A 96 -5.67 -5.08 0.48
CA ALA A 96 -6.81 -5.97 0.68
C ALA A 96 -7.90 -5.35 1.56
N PRO A 97 -8.59 -4.29 1.10
CA PRO A 97 -9.77 -3.76 1.78
C PRO A 97 -10.93 -4.76 1.74
N ARG A 98 -11.89 -4.60 2.64
CA ARG A 98 -13.13 -5.40 2.64
C ARG A 98 -14.10 -4.87 1.58
N ASP A 99 -13.84 -5.17 0.33
CA ASP A 99 -14.70 -4.84 -0.79
C ASP A 99 -15.13 -6.09 -1.57
N ARG A 100 -15.90 -5.90 -2.63
CA ARG A 100 -16.38 -6.98 -3.51
C ARG A 100 -15.26 -7.77 -4.22
N LEU A 101 -14.03 -7.29 -4.17
CA LEU A 101 -12.88 -7.91 -4.82
C LEU A 101 -11.94 -8.60 -3.82
N TYR A 102 -12.29 -8.59 -2.52
CA TYR A 102 -11.48 -9.13 -1.44
C TYR A 102 -11.04 -10.58 -1.71
N ASP A 103 -11.96 -11.51 -1.97
CA ASP A 103 -11.62 -12.93 -2.21
C ASP A 103 -10.65 -13.12 -3.39
N LYS A 104 -10.82 -12.30 -4.44
CA LYS A 104 -9.90 -12.31 -5.60
C LYS A 104 -8.53 -11.76 -5.22
N THR A 105 -8.46 -10.79 -4.32
CA THR A 105 -7.20 -10.24 -3.81
C THR A 105 -6.49 -11.28 -2.93
N VAL A 106 -7.22 -11.98 -2.08
CA VAL A 106 -6.69 -13.10 -1.28
C VAL A 106 -6.12 -14.19 -2.18
N SER A 107 -6.83 -14.58 -3.24
CA SER A 107 -6.34 -15.55 -4.22
C SER A 107 -5.02 -15.11 -4.86
N ASN A 108 -4.89 -13.85 -5.25
CA ASN A 108 -3.63 -13.33 -5.81
C ASN A 108 -2.50 -13.34 -4.76
N LEU A 109 -2.79 -13.01 -3.49
CA LEU A 109 -1.83 -13.10 -2.41
C LEU A 109 -1.32 -14.53 -2.23
N MET A 110 -2.20 -15.53 -2.27
CA MET A 110 -1.80 -16.94 -2.19
C MET A 110 -0.87 -17.36 -3.35
N GLU A 111 -1.09 -16.83 -4.55
CA GLU A 111 -0.23 -17.06 -5.70
C GLU A 111 1.18 -16.49 -5.50
N VAL A 112 1.28 -15.31 -4.87
CA VAL A 112 2.54 -14.68 -4.45
C VAL A 112 3.25 -15.54 -3.41
N LYS A 113 2.53 -15.96 -2.37
CA LYS A 113 3.08 -16.83 -1.31
C LYS A 113 3.60 -18.17 -1.83
N ALA A 114 2.92 -18.77 -2.82
CA ALA A 114 3.37 -20.00 -3.45
C ALA A 114 4.75 -19.87 -4.16
N ARG A 115 5.23 -18.64 -4.37
CA ARG A 115 6.55 -18.32 -4.94
C ARG A 115 7.56 -17.86 -3.88
N HIS A 116 7.21 -18.04 -2.60
CA HIS A 116 8.05 -17.73 -1.45
C HIS A 116 8.36 -16.24 -1.26
N ALA A 117 7.66 -15.34 -1.93
CA ALA A 117 7.84 -13.91 -1.73
C ALA A 117 7.39 -13.48 -0.34
N PRO A 118 8.09 -12.55 0.31
CA PRO A 118 7.59 -11.89 1.50
C PRO A 118 6.37 -11.05 1.15
N VAL A 119 5.26 -11.24 1.87
CA VAL A 119 4.01 -10.50 1.67
C VAL A 119 3.79 -9.52 2.81
N ILE A 120 3.57 -8.26 2.45
CA ILE A 120 3.16 -7.18 3.34
C ILE A 120 1.71 -6.84 3.00
N ALA A 121 0.77 -7.23 3.85
CA ALA A 121 -0.65 -7.00 3.60
C ALA A 121 -1.15 -5.75 4.33
N PHE A 122 -1.75 -4.83 3.61
CA PHE A 122 -2.53 -3.72 4.15
C PHE A 122 -4.01 -4.11 4.08
N VAL A 123 -4.65 -4.25 5.23
CA VAL A 123 -5.98 -4.85 5.35
C VAL A 123 -6.93 -3.94 6.11
N ALA A 124 -8.24 -4.11 5.92
CA ALA A 124 -9.23 -3.41 6.75
C ALA A 124 -9.34 -4.04 8.16
N GLU A 125 -9.74 -3.24 9.14
CA GLU A 125 -10.04 -3.72 10.50
C GLU A 125 -11.02 -4.89 10.48
N GLY A 126 -10.78 -5.86 11.40
CA GLY A 126 -11.58 -7.08 11.52
C GLY A 126 -11.17 -8.19 10.54
N GLU A 127 -10.17 -7.96 9.69
CA GLU A 127 -9.55 -9.00 8.89
C GLU A 127 -8.68 -9.89 9.80
N ARG A 128 -8.79 -11.24 9.67
CA ARG A 128 -8.07 -12.20 10.52
C ARG A 128 -7.36 -13.31 9.75
N GLU A 129 -7.73 -13.53 8.51
CA GLU A 129 -7.22 -14.65 7.71
C GLU A 129 -5.86 -14.33 7.09
N LEU A 130 -5.73 -13.14 6.52
CA LEU A 130 -4.48 -12.69 5.91
C LEU A 130 -3.36 -12.52 6.93
N GLY A 131 -3.69 -12.23 8.19
CA GLY A 131 -2.72 -12.20 9.30
C GLY A 131 -2.01 -13.53 9.55
N LYS A 132 -2.59 -14.65 9.10
CA LYS A 132 -1.99 -16.00 9.22
C LYS A 132 -1.10 -16.35 8.01
N ILE A 133 -1.24 -15.63 6.92
CA ILE A 133 -0.64 -15.95 5.63
C ILE A 133 0.47 -14.95 5.27
N ALA A 134 0.24 -13.66 5.52
CA ALA A 134 1.20 -12.60 5.22
C ALA A 134 2.35 -12.58 6.25
N ASP A 135 3.52 -12.13 5.81
CA ASP A 135 4.71 -12.02 6.66
C ASP A 135 4.70 -10.75 7.51
N ALA A 136 3.95 -9.75 7.10
CA ALA A 136 3.65 -8.54 7.85
C ALA A 136 2.24 -8.04 7.49
N VAL A 137 1.54 -7.51 8.48
CA VAL A 137 0.19 -6.98 8.30
C VAL A 137 0.10 -5.60 8.93
N PHE A 138 -0.51 -4.66 8.23
CA PHE A 138 -0.94 -3.39 8.79
C PHE A 138 -2.46 -3.24 8.59
N THR A 139 -3.15 -2.93 9.67
CA THR A 139 -4.61 -2.82 9.67
C THR A 139 -5.03 -1.37 9.54
N VAL A 140 -5.88 -1.08 8.55
CA VAL A 140 -6.46 0.24 8.27
C VAL A 140 -7.88 0.28 8.82
N PRO A 141 -8.33 1.38 9.44
CA PRO A 141 -9.72 1.52 9.90
C PRO A 141 -10.73 1.21 8.79
N ASP A 142 -11.76 0.45 9.12
CA ASP A 142 -12.81 0.12 8.15
C ASP A 142 -13.65 1.36 7.83
N THR A 143 -13.97 1.55 6.56
CA THR A 143 -14.79 2.66 6.06
C THR A 143 -15.43 2.30 4.72
N HIS A 144 -16.25 3.22 4.21
CA HIS A 144 -16.87 3.00 2.90
C HIS A 144 -15.82 2.80 1.79
N PRO A 145 -16.01 1.83 0.86
CA PRO A 145 -15.03 1.49 -0.18
C PRO A 145 -14.52 2.66 -1.03
N LEU A 146 -15.35 3.69 -1.26
CA LEU A 146 -14.92 4.89 -2.01
C LEU A 146 -14.05 5.87 -1.19
N ILE A 147 -14.01 5.72 0.14
CA ILE A 147 -13.21 6.55 1.04
C ILE A 147 -11.93 5.79 1.46
N SER A 148 -12.01 4.46 1.52
CA SER A 148 -10.89 3.61 1.94
C SER A 148 -9.56 3.89 1.20
N PRO A 149 -9.53 4.25 -0.10
CA PRO A 149 -8.29 4.61 -0.79
C PRO A 149 -7.48 5.70 -0.07
N ILE A 150 -8.14 6.70 0.50
CA ILE A 150 -7.47 7.78 1.25
C ILE A 150 -6.71 7.19 2.45
N LEU A 151 -7.38 6.31 3.21
CA LEU A 151 -6.78 5.70 4.39
C LEU A 151 -5.67 4.70 4.04
N PHE A 152 -5.79 3.96 2.94
CA PHE A 152 -4.76 3.02 2.48
C PHE A 152 -3.51 3.72 1.92
N THR A 153 -3.66 4.94 1.37
CA THR A 153 -2.51 5.71 0.86
C THR A 153 -1.56 6.13 1.97
N ILE A 154 -2.06 6.54 3.13
CA ILE A 154 -1.25 7.07 4.24
C ILE A 154 -0.18 6.08 4.71
N PRO A 155 -0.50 4.84 5.09
CA PRO A 155 0.52 3.90 5.56
C PRO A 155 1.50 3.48 4.46
N LEU A 156 1.14 3.57 3.17
CA LEU A 156 2.09 3.35 2.07
C LEU A 156 3.11 4.49 1.97
N GLN A 157 2.65 5.74 2.14
CA GLN A 157 3.54 6.91 2.18
C GLN A 157 4.47 6.85 3.39
N LEU A 158 3.96 6.48 4.57
CA LEU A 158 4.78 6.26 5.77
C LEU A 158 5.80 5.14 5.56
N LEU A 159 5.41 4.03 4.92
CA LEU A 159 6.33 2.94 4.61
C LEU A 159 7.47 3.41 3.70
N ALA A 160 7.15 4.15 2.64
CA ALA A 160 8.15 4.72 1.74
C ALA A 160 9.09 5.68 2.48
N TYR A 161 8.54 6.59 3.30
CA TYR A 161 9.29 7.53 4.11
C TYR A 161 10.28 6.83 5.05
N HIS A 162 9.82 5.88 5.86
CA HIS A 162 10.69 5.19 6.82
C HIS A 162 11.73 4.30 6.13
N ILE A 163 11.41 3.68 5.01
CA ILE A 163 12.40 2.95 4.22
C ILE A 163 13.47 3.92 3.70
N ALA A 164 13.10 5.09 3.19
CA ALA A 164 14.05 6.10 2.71
C ALA A 164 14.97 6.60 3.83
N VAL A 165 14.42 6.97 4.98
CA VAL A 165 15.18 7.39 6.17
C VAL A 165 16.16 6.29 6.61
N LEU A 166 15.73 5.03 6.70
CA LEU A 166 16.60 3.89 7.08
C LEU A 166 17.71 3.62 6.05
N ARG A 167 17.53 4.06 4.81
CA ARG A 167 18.54 3.99 3.74
C ARG A 167 19.48 5.20 3.71
N GLY A 168 19.24 6.21 4.57
CA GLY A 168 20.01 7.46 4.59
C GLY A 168 19.72 8.36 3.38
N ALA A 169 18.57 8.21 2.74
CA ALA A 169 18.16 9.08 1.64
C ALA A 169 17.64 10.42 2.17
N ASP A 170 17.91 11.50 1.44
CA ASP A 170 17.28 12.79 1.69
C ASP A 170 15.85 12.77 1.15
N VAL A 171 14.87 12.77 2.07
CA VAL A 171 13.45 12.69 1.74
C VAL A 171 12.87 14.04 1.33
N ASP A 172 13.52 15.14 1.72
CA ASP A 172 13.05 16.50 1.44
C ASP A 172 13.58 17.01 0.08
N GLN A 173 14.75 16.52 -0.33
CA GLN A 173 15.38 16.87 -1.60
C GLN A 173 15.82 15.62 -2.37
N PRO A 174 14.87 14.79 -2.82
CA PRO A 174 15.21 13.60 -3.58
C PRO A 174 15.92 13.97 -4.89
N ARG A 175 16.99 13.22 -5.20
CA ARG A 175 17.76 13.47 -6.43
C ARG A 175 16.90 13.28 -7.68
N ASN A 176 17.21 14.06 -8.72
CA ASN A 176 16.56 14.00 -10.03
C ASN A 176 15.06 14.35 -10.02
N LEU A 177 14.53 14.86 -8.92
CA LEU A 177 13.17 15.36 -8.82
C LEU A 177 13.21 16.88 -8.62
N ALA A 178 12.58 17.62 -9.51
CA ALA A 178 12.40 19.05 -9.40
C ALA A 178 10.92 19.41 -9.58
N LYS A 179 10.47 20.47 -8.90
CA LYS A 179 9.08 20.97 -9.05
C LYS A 179 8.79 21.49 -10.46
N SER A 180 9.83 21.91 -11.19
CA SER A 180 9.77 22.25 -12.60
C SER A 180 11.05 21.75 -13.27
N VAL A 181 10.92 20.99 -14.33
CA VAL A 181 12.04 20.60 -15.18
C VAL A 181 12.00 21.55 -16.38
N THR A 182 12.89 22.56 -16.38
CA THR A 182 13.20 23.31 -17.59
C THR A 182 14.36 22.59 -18.26
N VAL A 183 14.08 21.93 -19.38
CA VAL A 183 15.12 21.46 -20.27
C VAL A 183 15.35 22.63 -21.26
N GLU A 184 16.49 23.28 -21.16
CA GLU A 184 16.99 24.14 -22.21
C GLU A 184 17.71 23.33 -23.30
#